data_e8ebfc90cae808212dfb4020a0c729c1
#
_entry.id   e8ebfc90cae808212dfb4020a0c729c1
#
_cell.length_a   1.000
_cell.length_b   1.000
_cell.length_c   1.000
_cell.angle_alpha   90.00
_cell.angle_beta   90.00
_cell.angle_gamma   90.00
#
_symmetry.space_group_name_H-M   'P 1'
#
loop_
_entity.id
_entity.type
_entity.pdbx_description
1 polymer ?
#
loop_
_entity_poly.entity_id
_entity_poly.type
_entity_poly.pdbx_seq_one_letter_code
_entity_poly.pdbx_strand_id
1 'polypeptide(L)'
;MKKRKILFIGLIIILGILGTVHVLICKYVPVTIVRIPQEIKFTNEYNPDAYLCLPAAYTSVDDTIEGSYRVDGKINGTKSLKEYISIHPTKGLLIGNKWYSNNGFQQHVLVKNYKARRFKDTRKRYRRALCDECDGSASYLIIESTYPMTLSDFAQEVSHYCYNGVNLDMGDYGYGWIGKRKHTRWAKYNQDKQTSWIVCDKP
;
A
#
# COMPACT_ATOMS: atom_id res chain seq x y z
N MET A 1 -4.72 -54.73 22.90
CA MET A 1 -5.50 -53.93 21.91
C MET A 1 -5.90 -52.55 22.36
N LYS A 2 -6.26 -52.29 23.63
CA LYS A 2 -6.69 -50.95 24.12
C LYS A 2 -5.62 -49.83 24.00
N LYS A 3 -4.34 -50.10 24.31
CA LYS A 3 -3.27 -49.06 24.26
C LYS A 3 -3.00 -48.51 22.85
N ARG A 4 -3.11 -49.31 21.79
CA ARG A 4 -2.91 -48.83 20.40
C ARG A 4 -4.04 -47.90 19.90
N LYS A 5 -5.30 -48.15 20.34
CA LYS A 5 -6.43 -47.29 20.00
C LYS A 5 -6.33 -45.90 20.64
N ILE A 6 -5.85 -45.82 21.88
CA ILE A 6 -5.67 -44.55 22.60
C ILE A 6 -4.56 -43.72 21.95
N LEU A 7 -3.46 -44.36 21.54
CA LEU A 7 -2.36 -43.65 20.83
C LEU A 7 -2.81 -43.09 19.48
N PHE A 8 -3.64 -43.85 18.74
CA PHE A 8 -4.15 -43.42 17.43
C PHE A 8 -5.13 -42.25 17.54
N ILE A 9 -6.01 -42.24 18.54
CA ILE A 9 -6.95 -41.14 18.82
C ILE A 9 -6.16 -39.89 19.24
N GLY A 10 -5.15 -40.03 20.11
CA GLY A 10 -4.28 -38.92 20.50
C GLY A 10 -3.55 -38.26 19.32
N LEU A 11 -3.06 -39.07 18.41
CA LEU A 11 -2.37 -38.58 17.20
C LEU A 11 -3.31 -37.81 16.26
N ILE A 12 -4.56 -38.27 16.08
CA ILE A 12 -5.56 -37.58 15.25
C ILE A 12 -5.95 -36.23 15.86
N ILE A 13 -6.10 -36.18 17.20
CA ILE A 13 -6.42 -34.90 17.90
C ILE A 13 -5.28 -33.91 17.76
N ILE A 14 -4.02 -34.33 17.92
CA ILE A 14 -2.85 -33.46 17.76
C ILE A 14 -2.73 -32.93 16.29
N LEU A 15 -2.94 -33.80 15.30
CA LEU A 15 -2.94 -33.38 13.89
C LEU A 15 -4.10 -32.45 13.56
N GLY A 16 -5.29 -32.67 14.18
CA GLY A 16 -6.43 -31.76 14.04
C GLY A 16 -6.17 -30.39 14.66
N ILE A 17 -5.54 -30.34 15.84
CA ILE A 17 -5.17 -29.08 16.50
C ILE A 17 -4.09 -28.33 15.69
N LEU A 18 -3.06 -29.04 15.22
CA LEU A 18 -2.01 -28.44 14.37
C LEU A 18 -2.58 -27.93 13.05
N GLY A 19 -3.49 -28.64 12.42
CA GLY A 19 -4.18 -28.21 11.21
C GLY A 19 -5.05 -26.98 11.44
N THR A 20 -5.83 -26.93 12.53
CA THR A 20 -6.65 -25.76 12.88
C THR A 20 -5.81 -24.54 13.26
N VAL A 21 -4.71 -24.72 13.99
CA VAL A 21 -3.76 -23.65 14.30
C VAL A 21 -3.11 -23.12 13.02
N HIS A 22 -2.70 -24.00 12.12
CA HIS A 22 -2.10 -23.58 10.84
C HIS A 22 -3.11 -22.81 9.97
N VAL A 23 -4.36 -23.27 9.87
CA VAL A 23 -5.44 -22.56 9.16
C VAL A 23 -5.76 -21.22 9.82
N LEU A 24 -5.73 -21.12 11.15
CA LEU A 24 -5.92 -19.87 11.88
C LEU A 24 -4.76 -18.90 11.65
N ILE A 25 -3.51 -19.36 11.68
CA ILE A 25 -2.32 -18.52 11.41
C ILE A 25 -2.34 -18.02 9.96
N CYS A 26 -2.64 -18.87 8.99
CA CYS A 26 -2.74 -18.45 7.59
C CYS A 26 -3.91 -17.48 7.33
N LYS A 27 -4.96 -17.51 8.17
CA LYS A 27 -6.12 -16.60 8.07
C LYS A 27 -5.87 -15.21 8.66
N TYR A 28 -4.79 -15.03 9.42
CA TYR A 28 -4.52 -13.82 10.21
C TYR A 28 -3.27 -13.04 9.78
N VAL A 29 -2.78 -13.21 8.57
CA VAL A 29 -1.78 -12.26 8.04
C VAL A 29 -2.53 -10.98 7.65
N PRO A 30 -2.41 -9.89 8.44
CA PRO A 30 -3.23 -8.68 8.23
C PRO A 30 -2.89 -7.94 6.96
N VAL A 31 -1.66 -8.09 6.46
CA VAL A 31 -1.17 -7.40 5.27
C VAL A 31 -0.34 -8.33 4.38
N THR A 32 -0.33 -8.04 3.08
CA THR A 32 0.65 -8.59 2.13
C THR A 32 1.68 -7.52 1.79
N ILE A 33 2.94 -7.93 1.59
CA ILE A 33 4.06 -7.02 1.36
C ILE A 33 4.75 -7.43 0.06
N VAL A 34 4.99 -6.46 -0.81
CA VAL A 34 5.76 -6.64 -2.04
C VAL A 34 6.89 -5.61 -2.04
N ARG A 35 8.13 -6.08 -2.12
CA ARG A 35 9.31 -5.21 -2.27
C ARG A 35 9.45 -4.81 -3.73
N ILE A 36 9.69 -3.52 -3.96
CA ILE A 36 9.95 -2.97 -5.29
C ILE A 36 11.45 -2.78 -5.43
N PRO A 37 12.10 -3.49 -6.35
CA PRO A 37 13.56 -3.51 -6.44
C PRO A 37 14.16 -2.31 -7.16
N GLN A 38 13.34 -1.37 -7.60
CA GLN A 38 13.75 -0.30 -8.51
C GLN A 38 13.19 1.06 -8.10
N GLU A 39 13.72 2.10 -8.73
CA GLU A 39 13.21 3.45 -8.61
C GLU A 39 11.74 3.54 -9.03
N ILE A 40 10.96 4.26 -8.24
CA ILE A 40 9.58 4.56 -8.53
C ILE A 40 9.40 6.06 -8.78
N LYS A 41 8.37 6.39 -9.55
CA LYS A 41 7.98 7.78 -9.80
C LYS A 41 6.48 7.95 -9.70
N PHE A 42 6.04 9.15 -9.34
CA PHE A 42 4.66 9.58 -9.45
C PHE A 42 4.43 10.19 -10.84
N THR A 43 3.32 9.83 -11.48
CA THR A 43 2.93 10.38 -12.78
C THR A 43 1.40 10.46 -12.89
N ASN A 44 0.90 11.28 -13.78
CA ASN A 44 -0.49 11.30 -14.23
C ASN A 44 -0.71 10.55 -15.55
N GLU A 45 0.32 9.90 -16.08
CA GLU A 45 0.25 9.10 -17.30
C GLU A 45 0.20 7.60 -16.97
N TYR A 46 -0.77 6.93 -17.56
CA TYR A 46 -0.88 5.48 -17.49
C TYR A 46 0.20 4.80 -18.34
N ASN A 47 0.94 3.88 -17.75
CA ASN A 47 1.98 3.11 -18.45
C ASN A 47 1.66 1.61 -18.43
N PRO A 48 1.04 1.05 -19.49
CA PRO A 48 0.67 -0.37 -19.55
C PRO A 48 1.88 -1.31 -19.58
N ASP A 49 3.06 -0.82 -19.95
CA ASP A 49 4.29 -1.60 -20.10
C ASP A 49 5.16 -1.58 -18.83
N ALA A 50 4.81 -0.79 -17.83
CA ALA A 50 5.55 -0.73 -16.59
C ALA A 50 5.57 -2.07 -15.84
N TYR A 51 6.62 -2.30 -15.03
CA TYR A 51 6.66 -3.41 -14.08
C TYR A 51 5.63 -3.24 -12.96
N LEU A 52 5.49 -2.02 -12.47
CA LEU A 52 4.49 -1.62 -11.48
C LEU A 52 3.73 -0.41 -11.98
N CYS A 53 2.41 -0.45 -11.88
CA CYS A 53 1.56 0.69 -12.12
C CYS A 53 0.36 0.59 -11.16
N LEU A 54 0.34 1.44 -10.14
CA LEU A 54 -0.69 1.46 -9.09
C LEU A 54 -1.26 2.86 -8.92
N PRO A 55 -2.56 3.03 -8.69
CA PRO A 55 -3.16 4.32 -8.34
C PRO A 55 -2.47 4.93 -7.13
N ALA A 56 -2.20 6.23 -7.18
CA ALA A 56 -1.43 6.96 -6.18
C ALA A 56 -2.29 7.88 -5.31
N ALA A 57 -2.50 9.12 -5.75
CA ALA A 57 -3.34 10.08 -5.06
C ALA A 57 -4.83 9.74 -5.25
N TYR A 58 -5.69 10.22 -4.35
CA TYR A 58 -7.13 10.06 -4.50
C TYR A 58 -7.63 10.76 -5.75
N THR A 59 -8.57 10.11 -6.42
CA THR A 59 -9.37 10.69 -7.49
C THR A 59 -10.64 11.27 -6.88
N SER A 60 -10.93 12.53 -7.13
CA SER A 60 -12.13 13.19 -6.68
C SER A 60 -13.34 12.84 -7.55
N VAL A 61 -14.53 13.28 -7.15
CA VAL A 61 -15.79 12.95 -7.85
C VAL A 61 -15.88 13.52 -9.27
N ASP A 62 -15.07 14.52 -9.58
CA ASP A 62 -14.95 15.14 -10.91
C ASP A 62 -13.78 14.56 -11.75
N ASP A 63 -13.29 13.38 -11.36
CA ASP A 63 -12.20 12.64 -12.00
C ASP A 63 -10.88 13.44 -12.09
N THR A 64 -10.63 14.33 -11.09
CA THR A 64 -9.36 15.05 -10.95
C THR A 64 -8.55 14.51 -9.77
N ILE A 65 -7.25 14.82 -9.71
CA ILE A 65 -6.40 14.45 -8.57
C ILE A 65 -6.75 15.32 -7.37
N GLU A 66 -7.10 14.68 -6.26
CA GLU A 66 -7.31 15.36 -4.99
C GLU A 66 -5.97 15.79 -4.39
N GLY A 67 -5.83 17.09 -4.16
CA GLY A 67 -4.62 17.68 -3.61
C GLY A 67 -3.64 18.20 -4.65
N SER A 68 -2.57 18.79 -4.16
CA SER A 68 -1.46 19.25 -4.99
C SER A 68 -0.53 18.11 -5.34
N TYR A 69 0.00 18.10 -6.55
CA TYR A 69 0.96 17.10 -7.00
C TYR A 69 2.06 17.73 -7.87
N ARG A 70 3.17 17.03 -7.99
CA ARG A 70 4.34 17.46 -8.76
C ARG A 70 4.83 16.34 -9.66
N VAL A 71 4.91 16.62 -10.97
CA VAL A 71 5.46 15.73 -11.99
C VAL A 71 6.55 16.48 -12.73
N ASP A 72 7.76 15.92 -12.79
CA ASP A 72 8.94 16.49 -13.45
C ASP A 72 9.18 17.97 -13.11
N GLY A 73 8.98 18.30 -11.84
CA GLY A 73 9.18 19.65 -11.31
C GLY A 73 8.00 20.60 -11.48
N LYS A 74 6.99 20.28 -12.30
CA LYS A 74 5.78 21.10 -12.47
C LYS A 74 4.77 20.79 -11.38
N ILE A 75 4.30 21.83 -10.70
CA ILE A 75 3.26 21.73 -9.65
C ILE A 75 1.90 21.92 -10.30
N ASN A 76 0.97 21.03 -9.97
CA ASN A 76 -0.42 21.02 -10.44
C ASN A 76 -1.36 20.77 -9.27
N GLY A 77 -2.67 20.93 -9.52
CA GLY A 77 -3.73 20.72 -8.54
C GLY A 77 -3.78 21.78 -7.46
N THR A 78 -4.74 21.66 -6.58
CA THR A 78 -4.97 22.57 -5.45
C THR A 78 -4.55 21.90 -4.14
N LYS A 79 -3.96 22.66 -3.23
CA LYS A 79 -3.59 22.15 -1.92
C LYS A 79 -4.84 21.82 -1.10
N SER A 80 -5.09 20.55 -0.86
CA SER A 80 -6.19 20.07 -0.02
C SER A 80 -5.72 19.31 1.23
N LEU A 81 -4.52 18.70 1.20
CA LEU A 81 -3.94 17.94 2.30
C LEU A 81 -2.74 18.65 2.91
N LYS A 82 -2.42 18.30 4.17
CA LYS A 82 -1.42 19.05 4.94
C LYS A 82 0.02 18.79 4.52
N GLU A 83 0.34 17.58 4.11
CA GLU A 83 1.72 17.16 3.89
C GLU A 83 1.98 16.81 2.45
N TYR A 84 3.18 17.18 2.01
CA TYR A 84 3.73 16.84 0.71
C TYR A 84 4.56 15.55 0.84
N ILE A 85 4.30 14.62 -0.05
CA ILE A 85 5.03 13.37 -0.18
C ILE A 85 5.89 13.49 -1.43
N SER A 86 7.19 13.56 -1.23
CA SER A 86 8.17 13.63 -2.32
C SER A 86 8.85 12.28 -2.48
N ILE A 87 8.83 11.74 -3.68
CA ILE A 87 9.55 10.53 -4.05
C ILE A 87 10.95 10.94 -4.48
N HIS A 88 11.95 10.55 -3.72
CA HIS A 88 13.34 10.91 -4.01
C HIS A 88 14.10 9.68 -4.48
N PRO A 89 14.84 9.73 -5.60
CA PRO A 89 15.46 8.54 -6.21
C PRO A 89 16.45 7.80 -5.31
N THR A 90 17.09 8.51 -4.36
CA THR A 90 18.09 7.90 -3.47
C THR A 90 17.78 7.97 -1.98
N LYS A 91 16.74 8.73 -1.56
CA LYS A 91 16.42 8.97 -0.16
C LYS A 91 15.05 8.46 0.28
N GLY A 92 14.31 7.78 -0.61
CA GLY A 92 12.98 7.26 -0.30
C GLY A 92 11.89 8.32 -0.25
N LEU A 93 10.95 8.17 0.68
CA LEU A 93 9.82 9.07 0.86
C LEU A 93 10.19 10.23 1.78
N LEU A 94 10.26 11.43 1.24
CA LEU A 94 10.47 12.65 2.01
C LEU A 94 9.11 13.32 2.29
N ILE A 95 8.73 13.37 3.58
CA ILE A 95 7.42 13.87 4.02
C ILE A 95 7.59 15.18 4.79
N GLY A 96 6.92 16.24 4.32
CA GLY A 96 7.02 17.55 4.95
C GLY A 96 5.98 18.55 4.51
N ASN A 97 6.28 19.83 4.73
CA ASN A 97 5.41 20.96 4.41
C ASN A 97 5.74 21.65 3.07
N LYS A 98 6.68 21.09 2.33
CA LYS A 98 7.10 21.54 0.99
C LYS A 98 7.56 20.36 0.13
N TRP A 99 7.78 20.59 -1.16
CA TRP A 99 8.37 19.61 -2.07
C TRP A 99 9.88 19.49 -1.85
N TYR A 100 10.36 18.25 -1.80
CA TYR A 100 11.79 17.91 -1.66
C TYR A 100 12.37 17.22 -2.91
N SER A 101 11.51 16.87 -3.88
CA SER A 101 11.92 16.28 -5.16
C SER A 101 11.05 16.81 -6.30
N ASN A 102 11.38 16.42 -7.54
CA ASN A 102 10.63 16.77 -8.73
C ASN A 102 9.37 15.93 -8.94
N ASN A 103 9.18 14.87 -8.15
CA ASN A 103 8.02 14.00 -8.23
C ASN A 103 7.41 13.81 -6.83
N GLY A 104 6.09 13.84 -6.76
CA GLY A 104 5.36 13.64 -5.53
C GLY A 104 3.89 14.08 -5.59
N PHE A 105 3.19 13.83 -4.50
CA PHE A 105 1.74 14.10 -4.39
C PHE A 105 1.35 14.36 -2.94
N GLN A 106 0.17 14.87 -2.72
CA GLN A 106 -0.42 14.95 -1.40
C GLN A 106 -1.34 13.75 -1.14
N GLN A 107 -1.19 13.12 0.01
CA GLN A 107 -2.01 12.00 0.44
C GLN A 107 -1.92 11.85 1.97
N HIS A 108 -2.74 10.98 2.57
CA HIS A 108 -2.65 10.65 3.98
C HIS A 108 -1.33 9.94 4.29
N VAL A 109 -0.54 10.54 5.15
CA VAL A 109 0.65 9.92 5.74
C VAL A 109 0.20 8.97 6.84
N LEU A 110 0.43 7.67 6.66
CA LEU A 110 0.07 6.63 7.61
C LEU A 110 1.09 6.47 8.72
N VAL A 111 2.36 6.49 8.33
CA VAL A 111 3.52 6.28 9.20
C VAL A 111 4.55 7.36 8.93
N LYS A 112 5.17 7.88 9.99
CA LYS A 112 6.31 8.79 9.90
C LYS A 112 7.31 8.43 10.99
N ASN A 113 8.55 8.14 10.62
CA ASN A 113 9.62 7.71 11.52
C ASN A 113 9.18 6.51 12.39
N TYR A 114 8.67 5.44 11.77
CA TYR A 114 8.10 4.24 12.41
C TYR A 114 6.87 4.48 13.31
N LYS A 115 6.32 5.69 13.33
CA LYS A 115 5.17 6.01 14.20
C LYS A 115 3.89 6.06 13.37
N ALA A 116 2.96 5.17 13.70
CA ALA A 116 1.62 5.15 13.12
C ALA A 116 0.82 6.40 13.49
N ARG A 117 0.07 6.90 12.54
CA ARG A 117 -0.88 8.00 12.76
C ARG A 117 -2.27 7.49 13.07
N ARG A 118 -3.03 8.28 13.81
CA ARG A 118 -4.44 8.04 14.10
C ARG A 118 -5.32 8.90 13.21
N PHE A 119 -6.40 8.30 12.73
CA PHE A 119 -7.39 8.94 11.86
C PHE A 119 -8.77 8.86 12.50
N LYS A 120 -9.61 9.88 12.27
CA LYS A 120 -11.00 9.90 12.73
C LYS A 120 -11.93 9.02 11.90
N ASP A 121 -11.52 8.66 10.67
CA ASP A 121 -12.31 7.80 9.79
C ASP A 121 -12.34 6.37 10.31
N THR A 122 -13.53 5.90 10.67
CA THR A 122 -13.79 4.55 11.17
C THR A 122 -14.25 3.58 10.10
N ARG A 123 -14.38 4.03 8.84
CA ARG A 123 -14.81 3.18 7.73
C ARG A 123 -13.78 2.11 7.42
N LYS A 124 -14.22 0.87 7.41
CA LYS A 124 -13.39 -0.28 7.02
C LYS A 124 -13.38 -0.44 5.51
N ARG A 125 -12.19 -0.40 4.92
CA ARG A 125 -11.95 -0.60 3.49
C ARG A 125 -10.68 -1.40 3.29
N TYR A 126 -10.53 -2.03 2.14
CA TYR A 126 -9.21 -2.50 1.73
C TYR A 126 -8.29 -1.32 1.53
N ARG A 127 -7.03 -1.47 1.96
CA ARG A 127 -6.06 -0.39 2.01
C ARG A 127 -4.78 -0.80 1.29
N ARG A 128 -4.11 0.18 0.74
CA ARG A 128 -2.78 0.04 0.13
C ARG A 128 -1.89 1.17 0.62
N ALA A 129 -0.60 0.86 0.83
CA ALA A 129 0.41 1.84 1.19
C ALA A 129 1.64 1.70 0.31
N LEU A 130 2.28 2.82 0.06
CA LEU A 130 3.66 2.92 -0.39
C LEU A 130 4.52 3.28 0.83
N CYS A 131 5.60 2.54 1.02
CA CYS A 131 6.51 2.69 2.15
C CYS A 131 7.96 2.77 1.71
N ASP A 132 8.80 3.43 2.49
CA ASP A 132 10.23 3.15 2.52
C ASP A 132 10.57 2.27 3.75
N GLU A 133 11.58 1.42 3.61
CA GLU A 133 11.93 0.44 4.67
C GLU A 133 12.71 1.08 5.81
N CYS A 134 13.59 2.03 5.51
CA CYS A 134 14.43 2.71 6.48
C CYS A 134 14.78 4.12 6.04
N ASP A 135 15.25 4.93 6.97
CA ASP A 135 15.67 6.31 6.69
C ASP A 135 16.80 6.36 5.65
N GLY A 136 16.61 7.22 4.66
CA GLY A 136 17.57 7.42 3.58
C GLY A 136 17.70 6.27 2.58
N SER A 137 16.78 5.32 2.58
CA SER A 137 16.73 4.22 1.61
C SER A 137 15.71 4.49 0.50
N ALA A 138 16.09 4.23 -0.74
CA ALA A 138 15.18 4.15 -1.88
C ALA A 138 14.60 2.74 -2.11
N SER A 139 14.61 1.90 -1.07
CA SER A 139 13.94 0.60 -1.09
C SER A 139 12.48 0.77 -0.72
N TYR A 140 11.60 0.45 -1.65
CA TYR A 140 10.16 0.66 -1.49
C TYR A 140 9.40 -0.64 -1.26
N LEU A 141 8.37 -0.55 -0.41
CA LEU A 141 7.40 -1.60 -0.19
C LEU A 141 6.01 -1.14 -0.63
N ILE A 142 5.28 -2.04 -1.28
CA ILE A 142 3.83 -1.94 -1.40
C ILE A 142 3.22 -2.88 -0.37
N ILE A 143 2.39 -2.33 0.51
CA ILE A 143 1.68 -3.06 1.55
C ILE A 143 0.19 -2.99 1.30
N GLU A 144 -0.47 -4.15 1.28
CA GLU A 144 -1.92 -4.23 1.06
C GLU A 144 -2.60 -4.98 2.20
N SER A 145 -3.72 -4.46 2.69
CA SER A 145 -4.53 -5.17 3.68
C SER A 145 -5.18 -6.42 3.08
N THR A 146 -5.21 -7.52 3.83
CA THR A 146 -5.84 -8.77 3.40
C THR A 146 -7.34 -8.79 3.64
N TYR A 147 -7.84 -7.88 4.49
CA TYR A 147 -9.26 -7.66 4.80
C TYR A 147 -9.54 -6.17 5.03
N PRO A 148 -10.82 -5.73 5.03
CA PRO A 148 -11.18 -4.34 5.26
C PRO A 148 -10.74 -3.85 6.65
N MET A 149 -9.95 -2.78 6.69
CA MET A 149 -9.43 -2.14 7.92
C MET A 149 -9.84 -0.67 7.98
N THR A 150 -9.91 -0.12 9.19
CA THR A 150 -9.89 1.33 9.36
C THR A 150 -8.53 1.88 8.92
N LEU A 151 -8.46 3.17 8.60
CA LEU A 151 -7.18 3.78 8.22
C LEU A 151 -6.18 3.77 9.39
N SER A 152 -6.68 3.87 10.63
CA SER A 152 -5.84 3.80 11.85
C SER A 152 -5.28 2.40 12.10
N ASP A 153 -6.11 1.35 11.97
CA ASP A 153 -5.65 -0.03 12.14
C ASP A 153 -4.62 -0.38 11.06
N PHE A 154 -4.88 0.02 9.82
CA PHE A 154 -3.93 -0.20 8.73
C PHE A 154 -2.61 0.55 8.94
N ALA A 155 -2.65 1.81 9.41
CA ALA A 155 -1.45 2.57 9.74
C ALA A 155 -0.63 1.89 10.85
N GLN A 156 -1.30 1.28 11.85
CA GLN A 156 -0.64 0.52 12.90
C GLN A 156 0.09 -0.72 12.34
N GLU A 157 -0.58 -1.50 11.46
CA GLU A 157 0.05 -2.65 10.81
C GLU A 157 1.24 -2.24 9.93
N VAL A 158 1.08 -1.20 9.12
CA VAL A 158 2.12 -0.68 8.23
C VAL A 158 3.34 -0.19 9.01
N SER A 159 3.16 0.35 10.22
CA SER A 159 4.26 0.89 11.04
C SER A 159 5.30 -0.15 11.50
N HIS A 160 4.97 -1.43 11.42
CA HIS A 160 5.91 -2.51 11.72
C HIS A 160 6.96 -2.73 10.62
N TYR A 161 6.73 -2.18 9.42
CA TYR A 161 7.55 -2.44 8.24
C TYR A 161 8.15 -1.18 7.61
N CYS A 162 7.64 0.00 7.96
CA CYS A 162 7.93 1.24 7.26
C CYS A 162 8.56 2.28 8.17
N TYR A 163 9.61 2.91 7.70
CA TYR A 163 10.10 4.17 8.28
C TYR A 163 9.10 5.30 7.99
N ASN A 164 8.77 5.52 6.71
CA ASN A 164 7.66 6.36 6.30
C ASN A 164 6.68 5.53 5.44
N GLY A 165 5.39 5.79 5.59
CA GLY A 165 4.35 5.11 4.84
C GLY A 165 3.21 6.06 4.48
N VAL A 166 2.75 5.98 3.24
CA VAL A 166 1.68 6.82 2.72
C VAL A 166 0.57 5.97 2.13
N ASN A 167 -0.67 6.42 2.31
CA ASN A 167 -1.81 5.73 1.71
C ASN A 167 -1.77 5.89 0.19
N LEU A 168 -2.15 4.85 -0.54
CA LEU A 168 -2.43 4.92 -1.98
C LEU A 168 -3.92 4.76 -2.22
N ASP A 169 -4.41 5.27 -3.34
CA ASP A 169 -5.81 5.08 -3.72
C ASP A 169 -6.09 3.60 -3.97
N MET A 170 -7.14 3.08 -3.35
CA MET A 170 -7.60 1.71 -3.47
C MET A 170 -9.13 1.62 -3.32
N GLY A 171 -9.85 2.68 -3.72
CA GLY A 171 -11.31 2.71 -3.77
C GLY A 171 -11.86 1.92 -4.95
N ASP A 172 -12.99 2.36 -5.44
CA ASP A 172 -13.68 1.77 -6.61
C ASP A 172 -12.83 1.81 -7.90
N TYR A 173 -11.74 2.56 -7.87
CA TYR A 173 -10.79 2.74 -8.96
C TYR A 173 -9.43 2.05 -8.71
N GLY A 174 -9.33 1.19 -7.70
CA GLY A 174 -8.09 0.56 -7.24
C GLY A 174 -7.48 -0.49 -8.19
N TYR A 175 -7.47 -0.21 -9.49
CA TYR A 175 -6.83 -1.05 -10.49
C TYR A 175 -5.33 -0.82 -10.53
N GLY A 176 -4.58 -1.88 -10.85
CA GLY A 176 -3.14 -1.79 -11.05
C GLY A 176 -2.49 -3.16 -11.11
N TRP A 177 -1.17 -3.19 -11.24
CA TRP A 177 -0.39 -4.42 -11.23
C TRP A 177 1.02 -4.21 -10.67
N ILE A 178 1.61 -5.33 -10.27
CA ILE A 178 3.02 -5.45 -9.90
C ILE A 178 3.54 -6.70 -10.62
N GLY A 179 4.51 -6.54 -11.51
CA GLY A 179 4.97 -7.60 -12.38
C GLY A 179 3.84 -8.12 -13.27
N LYS A 180 3.54 -9.41 -13.16
CA LYS A 180 2.43 -10.05 -13.88
C LYS A 180 1.12 -10.10 -13.08
N ARG A 181 1.15 -9.71 -11.81
CA ARG A 181 0.01 -9.82 -10.90
C ARG A 181 -0.84 -8.57 -10.96
N LYS A 182 -2.09 -8.72 -11.37
CA LYS A 182 -3.08 -7.67 -11.28
C LYS A 182 -3.53 -7.47 -9.83
N HIS A 183 -3.56 -6.23 -9.38
CA HIS A 183 -4.03 -5.81 -8.07
C HIS A 183 -5.39 -5.11 -8.20
N THR A 184 -6.38 -5.86 -8.61
CA THR A 184 -7.78 -5.40 -8.64
C THR A 184 -8.57 -6.23 -7.65
N ARG A 185 -9.08 -5.63 -6.58
CA ARG A 185 -9.92 -6.40 -5.65
C ARG A 185 -11.42 -6.22 -5.89
N TRP A 186 -11.90 -5.07 -6.39
CA TRP A 186 -13.33 -4.75 -6.34
C TRP A 186 -13.88 -4.00 -7.53
N ALA A 187 -13.03 -3.35 -8.28
CA ALA A 187 -13.52 -2.41 -9.23
C ALA A 187 -13.81 -3.08 -10.56
N LYS A 188 -14.94 -2.76 -11.16
CA LYS A 188 -14.97 -2.69 -12.61
C LYS A 188 -13.83 -1.76 -13.00
N TYR A 189 -12.86 -2.31 -13.70
CA TYR A 189 -11.76 -1.55 -14.25
C TYR A 189 -12.31 -0.34 -15.01
N ASN A 190 -11.98 0.83 -14.56
CA ASN A 190 -12.25 2.07 -15.23
C ASN A 190 -10.96 2.88 -15.27
N GLN A 191 -10.11 2.55 -16.24
CA GLN A 191 -8.83 3.21 -16.47
C GLN A 191 -9.02 4.71 -16.67
N ASP A 192 -10.12 5.11 -17.32
CA ASP A 192 -10.37 6.51 -17.69
C ASP A 192 -10.66 7.40 -16.48
N LYS A 193 -10.98 6.77 -15.33
CA LYS A 193 -11.25 7.48 -14.08
C LYS A 193 -10.07 7.55 -13.12
N GLN A 194 -8.96 6.90 -13.43
CA GLN A 194 -7.76 6.97 -12.61
C GLN A 194 -6.83 8.05 -13.14
N THR A 195 -6.48 8.97 -12.26
CA THR A 195 -5.83 10.22 -12.68
C THR A 195 -4.36 10.29 -12.31
N SER A 196 -3.89 9.37 -11.47
CA SER A 196 -2.50 9.37 -11.00
C SER A 196 -1.98 7.99 -10.63
N TRP A 197 -0.68 7.77 -10.84
CA TRP A 197 -0.02 6.49 -10.73
C TRP A 197 1.31 6.56 -10.00
N ILE A 198 1.62 5.50 -9.25
CA ILE A 198 2.99 5.13 -8.92
C ILE A 198 3.44 4.14 -9.98
N VAL A 199 4.54 4.42 -10.64
CA VAL A 199 5.08 3.63 -11.74
C VAL A 199 6.51 3.23 -11.44
N CYS A 200 6.85 1.99 -11.81
CA CYS A 200 8.21 1.48 -11.85
C CYS A 200 8.41 0.81 -13.21
N ASP A 201 9.45 1.17 -13.92
CA ASP A 201 9.74 0.59 -15.21
C ASP A 201 10.22 -0.86 -15.09
N LYS A 202 10.22 -1.63 -16.16
CA LYS A 202 10.77 -3.00 -16.17
C LYS A 202 12.27 -2.95 -15.95
N PRO A 203 12.84 -3.96 -15.24
CA PRO A 203 14.28 -4.10 -15.09
C PRO A 203 14.99 -4.36 -16.40
#